data_be87cefdc6ee57984cd492aa06cbf5ef
#
_entry.id   be87cefdc6ee57984cd492aa06cbf5ef
#
_cell.length_a   1.000
_cell.length_b   1.000
_cell.length_c   1.000
_cell.angle_alpha   90.00
_cell.angle_beta   90.00
_cell.angle_gamma   90.00
#
_symmetry.space_group_name_H-M   'P 1'
#
loop_
_entity.id
_entity.type
_entity.pdbx_description
1 polymer ?
#
loop_
_entity_poly.entity_id
_entity_poly.type
_entity_poly.pdbx_seq_one_letter_code
_entity_poly.pdbx_strand_id
1 'polypeptide(L)'
;MAKDLKKFVNLTFLKTVDLTLMRRLLERHGAQLRRLDLTVFERKPSEVRKALMDFFAGPEDGYPDGLIADLHRIAELANQTGMRLLLERAAAAKVDLVPAAEAVDERQRLDSKHIALRAFLNHPAVFNAASDFLAIETRTSLTEFGGPDENVYPRMNEAVKAAFEREAKKLFVPDLMGSYCRIGWYDDDDELNIVVSHGEPIEVRQTVKDGVEELLTYRPVGHTYVAYDPVEGRLKIGGIAKVLCPKLAEIFAATALKRPGFFAGDQNLYTLEPIERKGPSFVLDRSFDPGLSRAAIIEVEARKVPPKDAVEGSPSPWSLVMRDRHNALQRMGDVAPRVKFGPRGYELGQLALHDRQVATRAR
;
A
#
# COMPACT_ATOMS: atom_id res chain seq x y z
N MET A 1 -12.23 3.59 14.11
CA MET A 1 -12.34 2.11 14.24
C MET A 1 -13.76 1.62 14.51
N ALA A 2 -14.48 2.02 15.56
CA ALA A 2 -15.87 1.55 15.80
C ALA A 2 -16.86 1.82 14.65
N LYS A 3 -16.65 2.88 13.86
CA LYS A 3 -17.50 3.20 12.71
C LYS A 3 -17.46 2.14 11.60
N ASP A 4 -16.33 1.47 11.39
CA ASP A 4 -16.18 0.51 10.30
C ASP A 4 -16.79 -0.84 10.65
N LEU A 5 -16.67 -1.28 11.89
CA LEU A 5 -17.37 -2.46 12.41
C LEU A 5 -18.88 -2.32 12.26
N LYS A 6 -19.45 -1.17 12.64
CA LYS A 6 -20.90 -0.89 12.47
C LYS A 6 -21.32 -0.81 10.99
N LYS A 7 -20.44 -0.39 10.09
CA LYS A 7 -20.71 -0.45 8.65
C LYS A 7 -20.76 -1.88 8.14
N PHE A 8 -19.91 -2.77 8.66
CA PHE A 8 -19.91 -4.18 8.25
C PHE A 8 -21.13 -4.90 8.81
N VAL A 9 -21.32 -4.95 10.14
CA VAL A 9 -22.44 -5.65 10.80
C VAL A 9 -23.69 -4.79 10.98
N ASN A 10 -24.10 -4.08 9.94
CA ASN A 10 -25.33 -3.29 9.99
C ASN A 10 -26.58 -4.14 9.73
N LEU A 11 -27.75 -3.59 10.12
CA LEU A 11 -29.04 -4.27 10.01
C LEU A 11 -29.36 -4.72 8.57
N THR A 12 -28.95 -3.96 7.56
CA THR A 12 -29.20 -4.30 6.15
C THR A 12 -28.41 -5.54 5.77
N PHE A 13 -27.14 -5.62 6.14
CA PHE A 13 -26.32 -6.79 5.88
C PHE A 13 -26.80 -8.02 6.68
N LEU A 14 -27.13 -7.86 7.94
CA LEU A 14 -27.59 -8.99 8.78
C LEU A 14 -28.90 -9.60 8.28
N LYS A 15 -29.75 -8.81 7.59
CA LYS A 15 -30.96 -9.34 6.92
C LYS A 15 -30.65 -10.21 5.70
N THR A 16 -29.53 -10.00 5.05
CA THR A 16 -29.16 -10.67 3.80
C THR A 16 -27.93 -11.57 3.92
N VAL A 17 -27.25 -11.57 5.07
CA VAL A 17 -26.03 -12.34 5.26
C VAL A 17 -26.24 -13.83 5.04
N ASP A 18 -25.25 -14.48 4.42
CA ASP A 18 -25.18 -15.92 4.34
C ASP A 18 -25.00 -16.50 5.76
N LEU A 19 -26.03 -17.20 6.24
CA LEU A 19 -26.05 -17.72 7.61
C LEU A 19 -24.99 -18.79 7.85
N THR A 20 -24.60 -19.54 6.82
CA THR A 20 -23.56 -20.56 6.92
C THR A 20 -22.20 -19.92 7.16
N LEU A 21 -21.88 -18.84 6.41
CA LEU A 21 -20.63 -18.11 6.62
C LEU A 21 -20.61 -17.41 7.98
N MET A 22 -21.72 -16.80 8.38
CA MET A 22 -21.82 -16.13 9.68
C MET A 22 -21.71 -17.12 10.84
N ARG A 23 -22.34 -18.29 10.75
CA ARG A 23 -22.19 -19.38 11.72
C ARG A 23 -20.71 -19.76 11.87
N ARG A 24 -20.03 -20.03 10.78
CA ARG A 24 -18.62 -20.43 10.79
C ARG A 24 -17.70 -19.33 11.38
N LEU A 25 -17.97 -18.06 11.13
CA LEU A 25 -17.24 -16.96 11.76
C LEU A 25 -17.43 -16.99 13.28
N LEU A 26 -18.67 -17.13 13.75
CA LEU A 26 -18.97 -17.12 15.18
C LEU A 26 -18.51 -18.38 15.91
N GLU A 27 -18.54 -19.55 15.26
CA GLU A 27 -18.01 -20.80 15.79
C GLU A 27 -16.52 -20.74 16.13
N ARG A 28 -15.73 -19.91 15.43
CA ARG A 28 -14.30 -19.69 15.76
C ARG A 28 -14.12 -19.12 17.17
N HIS A 29 -15.14 -18.43 17.69
CA HIS A 29 -15.15 -17.74 18.98
C HIS A 29 -16.14 -18.34 19.97
N GLY A 30 -16.74 -19.49 19.65
CA GLY A 30 -17.87 -20.09 20.35
C GLY A 30 -17.68 -20.22 21.86
N ALA A 31 -16.49 -20.63 22.30
CA ALA A 31 -16.17 -20.78 23.73
C ALA A 31 -16.19 -19.44 24.52
N GLN A 32 -16.10 -18.31 23.84
CA GLN A 32 -16.03 -16.99 24.44
C GLN A 32 -17.30 -16.15 24.22
N LEU A 33 -18.25 -16.64 23.40
CA LEU A 33 -19.52 -15.97 23.14
C LEU A 33 -20.44 -16.08 24.36
N ARG A 34 -20.67 -14.98 25.06
CA ARG A 34 -21.49 -14.96 26.29
C ARG A 34 -22.97 -14.64 26.05
N ARG A 35 -23.31 -14.04 24.89
CA ARG A 35 -24.64 -13.45 24.64
C ARG A 35 -25.38 -14.08 23.45
N LEU A 36 -24.76 -15.02 22.76
CA LEU A 36 -25.34 -15.71 21.62
C LEU A 36 -25.11 -17.22 21.78
N ASP A 37 -26.21 -17.96 21.85
CA ASP A 37 -26.16 -19.42 21.80
C ASP A 37 -26.16 -19.86 20.33
N LEU A 38 -25.09 -20.56 19.93
CA LEU A 38 -24.92 -21.00 18.54
C LEU A 38 -25.96 -22.07 18.12
N THR A 39 -26.66 -22.72 19.04
CA THR A 39 -27.78 -23.60 18.72
C THR A 39 -28.92 -22.90 18.00
N VAL A 40 -28.97 -21.55 18.05
CA VAL A 40 -29.94 -20.77 17.30
C VAL A 40 -29.85 -21.01 15.78
N PHE A 41 -28.67 -21.39 15.26
CA PHE A 41 -28.49 -21.68 13.82
C PHE A 41 -29.22 -22.96 13.36
N GLU A 42 -29.74 -23.76 14.27
CA GLU A 42 -30.57 -24.91 13.96
C GLU A 42 -32.05 -24.56 13.80
N ARG A 43 -32.41 -23.30 14.10
CA ARG A 43 -33.76 -22.80 14.01
C ARG A 43 -34.06 -22.24 12.61
N LYS A 44 -35.29 -21.72 12.45
CA LYS A 44 -35.70 -21.08 11.20
C LYS A 44 -34.83 -19.86 10.88
N PRO A 45 -34.50 -19.60 9.60
CA PRO A 45 -33.64 -18.46 9.21
C PRO A 45 -34.08 -17.10 9.75
N SER A 46 -35.39 -16.87 9.90
CA SER A 46 -35.91 -15.61 10.48
C SER A 46 -35.56 -15.45 11.96
N GLU A 47 -35.56 -16.53 12.73
CA GLU A 47 -35.19 -16.51 14.14
C GLU A 47 -33.68 -16.31 14.31
N VAL A 48 -32.88 -16.99 13.47
CA VAL A 48 -31.42 -16.79 13.41
C VAL A 48 -31.07 -15.34 13.14
N ARG A 49 -31.69 -14.73 12.11
CA ARG A 49 -31.45 -13.33 11.75
C ARG A 49 -31.85 -12.38 12.88
N LYS A 50 -32.95 -12.62 13.56
CA LYS A 50 -33.37 -11.85 14.73
C LYS A 50 -32.32 -11.94 15.85
N ALA A 51 -31.88 -13.14 16.20
CA ALA A 51 -30.86 -13.33 17.22
C ALA A 51 -29.53 -12.67 16.88
N LEU A 52 -29.11 -12.71 15.61
CA LEU A 52 -27.92 -12.00 15.15
C LEU A 52 -28.08 -10.48 15.25
N MET A 53 -29.24 -9.94 14.86
CA MET A 53 -29.53 -8.50 14.99
C MET A 53 -29.51 -8.07 16.46
N ASP A 54 -30.13 -8.83 17.35
CA ASP A 54 -30.15 -8.56 18.78
C ASP A 54 -28.74 -8.64 19.40
N PHE A 55 -27.94 -9.61 18.97
CA PHE A 55 -26.54 -9.73 19.40
C PHE A 55 -25.69 -8.53 18.97
N PHE A 56 -25.72 -8.17 17.67
CA PHE A 56 -24.90 -7.07 17.13
C PHE A 56 -25.45 -5.67 17.43
N ALA A 57 -26.70 -5.55 17.87
CA ALA A 57 -27.24 -4.31 18.41
C ALA A 57 -26.82 -4.05 19.87
N GLY A 58 -26.35 -5.08 20.56
CA GLY A 58 -25.90 -4.99 21.94
C GLY A 58 -24.58 -4.23 22.10
N PRO A 59 -24.17 -3.95 23.35
CA PRO A 59 -22.90 -3.30 23.64
C PRO A 59 -21.71 -4.17 23.20
N GLU A 60 -20.65 -3.51 22.76
CA GLU A 60 -19.41 -4.17 22.25
C GLU A 60 -18.70 -4.99 23.34
N ASP A 61 -18.88 -4.65 24.61
CA ASP A 61 -18.33 -5.39 25.77
C ASP A 61 -18.80 -6.87 25.82
N GLY A 62 -19.82 -7.22 25.06
CA GLY A 62 -20.32 -8.59 24.92
C GLY A 62 -19.60 -9.40 23.85
N TYR A 63 -18.70 -8.80 23.08
CA TYR A 63 -17.98 -9.50 22.00
C TYR A 63 -16.61 -9.96 22.50
N PRO A 64 -16.19 -11.21 22.16
CA PRO A 64 -14.82 -11.61 22.38
C PRO A 64 -13.85 -10.73 21.58
N ASP A 65 -12.69 -10.40 22.17
CA ASP A 65 -11.66 -9.59 21.50
C ASP A 65 -11.25 -10.18 20.15
N GLY A 66 -11.17 -11.50 20.06
CA GLY A 66 -10.87 -12.20 18.80
C GLY A 66 -11.94 -11.98 17.72
N LEU A 67 -13.21 -11.94 18.10
CA LEU A 67 -14.31 -11.67 17.17
C LEU A 67 -14.25 -10.22 16.68
N ILE A 68 -13.97 -9.25 17.57
CA ILE A 68 -13.80 -7.86 17.20
C ILE A 68 -12.65 -7.72 16.19
N ALA A 69 -11.51 -8.38 16.44
CA ALA A 69 -10.37 -8.37 15.55
C ALA A 69 -10.70 -8.95 14.17
N ASP A 70 -11.36 -10.11 14.11
CA ASP A 70 -11.76 -10.73 12.85
C ASP A 70 -12.76 -9.85 12.08
N LEU A 71 -13.75 -9.27 12.75
CA LEU A 71 -14.73 -8.36 12.14
C LEU A 71 -14.07 -7.09 11.58
N HIS A 72 -13.08 -6.52 12.28
CA HIS A 72 -12.33 -5.37 11.77
C HIS A 72 -11.55 -5.71 10.52
N ARG A 73 -10.82 -6.82 10.53
CA ARG A 73 -10.06 -7.29 9.35
C ARG A 73 -10.98 -7.49 8.14
N ILE A 74 -12.14 -8.13 8.35
CA ILE A 74 -13.10 -8.33 7.25
C ILE A 74 -13.66 -6.99 6.77
N ALA A 75 -13.97 -6.06 7.69
CA ALA A 75 -14.53 -4.75 7.36
C ALA A 75 -13.61 -3.89 6.49
N GLU A 76 -12.29 -4.00 6.67
CA GLU A 76 -11.30 -3.28 5.86
C GLU A 76 -11.42 -3.62 4.36
N LEU A 77 -11.70 -4.89 4.03
CA LEU A 77 -11.85 -5.36 2.65
C LEU A 77 -13.32 -5.46 2.19
N ALA A 78 -14.30 -5.19 3.07
CA ALA A 78 -15.72 -5.28 2.77
C ALA A 78 -16.28 -4.01 2.07
N ASN A 79 -15.58 -3.52 1.06
CA ASN A 79 -15.93 -2.37 0.24
C ASN A 79 -15.51 -2.61 -1.22
N GLN A 80 -15.78 -1.66 -2.12
CA GLN A 80 -15.50 -1.84 -3.56
C GLN A 80 -14.00 -2.04 -3.86
N THR A 81 -13.13 -1.24 -3.22
CA THR A 81 -11.67 -1.39 -3.38
C THR A 81 -11.21 -2.76 -2.88
N GLY A 82 -11.62 -3.15 -1.68
CA GLY A 82 -11.28 -4.45 -1.12
C GLY A 82 -11.82 -5.62 -1.95
N MET A 83 -13.04 -5.50 -2.49
CA MET A 83 -13.61 -6.52 -3.37
C MET A 83 -12.78 -6.67 -4.65
N ARG A 84 -12.36 -5.57 -5.28
CA ARG A 84 -11.48 -5.60 -6.45
C ARG A 84 -10.18 -6.33 -6.13
N LEU A 85 -9.49 -5.94 -5.06
CA LEU A 85 -8.24 -6.58 -4.63
C LEU A 85 -8.42 -8.07 -4.33
N LEU A 86 -9.52 -8.45 -3.65
CA LEU A 86 -9.82 -9.85 -3.37
C LEU A 86 -10.01 -10.67 -4.65
N LEU A 87 -10.72 -10.14 -5.64
CA LEU A 87 -10.96 -10.83 -6.91
C LEU A 87 -9.67 -10.91 -7.74
N GLU A 88 -8.85 -9.86 -7.79
CA GLU A 88 -7.54 -9.87 -8.45
C GLU A 88 -6.60 -10.91 -7.84
N ARG A 89 -6.48 -10.92 -6.50
CA ARG A 89 -5.61 -11.91 -5.81
C ARG A 89 -6.15 -13.33 -5.89
N ALA A 90 -7.48 -13.50 -5.94
CA ALA A 90 -8.09 -14.80 -6.18
C ALA A 90 -7.78 -15.32 -7.59
N ALA A 91 -7.89 -14.46 -8.61
CA ALA A 91 -7.52 -14.81 -9.98
C ALA A 91 -6.04 -15.23 -10.09
N ALA A 92 -5.11 -14.45 -9.50
CA ALA A 92 -3.70 -14.79 -9.45
C ALA A 92 -3.42 -16.13 -8.75
N ALA A 93 -4.18 -16.44 -7.69
CA ALA A 93 -4.09 -17.70 -6.97
C ALA A 93 -4.87 -18.85 -7.63
N LYS A 94 -5.56 -18.60 -8.75
CA LYS A 94 -6.47 -19.55 -9.43
C LYS A 94 -7.57 -20.10 -8.51
N VAL A 95 -8.13 -19.23 -7.68
CA VAL A 95 -9.21 -19.50 -6.73
C VAL A 95 -10.47 -18.77 -7.18
N ASP A 96 -11.61 -19.48 -7.19
CA ASP A 96 -12.90 -18.85 -7.44
C ASP A 96 -13.54 -18.41 -6.12
N LEU A 97 -13.60 -17.08 -5.91
CA LEU A 97 -14.30 -16.49 -4.76
C LEU A 97 -15.78 -16.23 -5.02
N VAL A 98 -16.18 -16.22 -6.28
CA VAL A 98 -17.56 -15.93 -6.67
C VAL A 98 -18.30 -17.26 -6.79
N PRO A 99 -19.29 -17.56 -5.92
CA PRO A 99 -20.01 -18.82 -5.99
C PRO A 99 -20.82 -18.90 -7.29
N ALA A 100 -21.09 -20.15 -7.72
CA ALA A 100 -21.98 -20.39 -8.84
C ALA A 100 -23.36 -19.73 -8.63
N ALA A 101 -23.97 -19.23 -9.70
CA ALA A 101 -25.24 -18.50 -9.63
C ALA A 101 -26.38 -19.29 -8.98
N GLU A 102 -26.31 -20.62 -9.10
CA GLU A 102 -27.30 -21.54 -8.55
C GLU A 102 -27.11 -21.84 -7.04
N ALA A 103 -25.92 -21.49 -6.49
CA ALA A 103 -25.58 -21.84 -5.12
C ALA A 103 -25.98 -20.80 -4.08
N VAL A 104 -26.18 -19.54 -4.49
CA VAL A 104 -26.47 -18.40 -3.58
C VAL A 104 -27.38 -17.38 -4.24
N ASP A 105 -28.08 -16.58 -3.42
CA ASP A 105 -28.82 -15.40 -3.89
C ASP A 105 -27.88 -14.46 -4.64
N GLU A 106 -28.31 -13.97 -5.80
CA GLU A 106 -27.52 -13.08 -6.66
C GLU A 106 -27.05 -11.82 -5.92
N ARG A 107 -27.86 -11.33 -4.96
CA ARG A 107 -27.50 -10.20 -4.08
C ARG A 107 -26.33 -10.49 -3.17
N GLN A 108 -26.08 -11.76 -2.82
CA GLN A 108 -24.96 -12.19 -1.99
C GLN A 108 -23.73 -12.56 -2.82
N ARG A 109 -23.94 -12.86 -4.11
CA ARG A 109 -22.90 -13.36 -5.00
C ARG A 109 -21.78 -12.36 -5.24
N LEU A 110 -22.12 -11.11 -5.53
CA LEU A 110 -21.19 -10.02 -5.84
C LEU A 110 -21.23 -8.88 -4.81
N ASP A 111 -21.72 -9.15 -3.60
CA ASP A 111 -21.67 -8.18 -2.51
C ASP A 111 -20.27 -8.20 -1.84
N SER A 112 -19.66 -7.02 -1.70
CA SER A 112 -18.31 -6.87 -1.16
C SER A 112 -18.12 -7.49 0.22
N LYS A 113 -19.16 -7.44 1.07
CA LYS A 113 -19.12 -8.01 2.42
C LYS A 113 -19.13 -9.53 2.41
N HIS A 114 -19.93 -10.14 1.52
CA HIS A 114 -19.95 -11.59 1.36
C HIS A 114 -18.65 -12.11 0.75
N ILE A 115 -18.09 -11.42 -0.25
CA ILE A 115 -16.80 -11.75 -0.86
C ILE A 115 -15.70 -11.69 0.20
N ALA A 116 -15.64 -10.61 0.99
CA ALA A 116 -14.63 -10.46 2.06
C ALA A 116 -14.77 -11.55 3.13
N LEU A 117 -15.99 -11.82 3.59
CA LEU A 117 -16.26 -12.87 4.59
C LEU A 117 -15.89 -14.27 4.06
N ARG A 118 -16.22 -14.56 2.80
CA ARG A 118 -15.88 -15.83 2.15
C ARG A 118 -14.38 -16.01 1.99
N ALA A 119 -13.68 -14.98 1.52
CA ALA A 119 -12.24 -14.98 1.39
C ALA A 119 -11.56 -15.20 2.75
N PHE A 120 -12.00 -14.49 3.78
CA PHE A 120 -11.48 -14.61 5.13
C PHE A 120 -11.60 -16.05 5.69
N LEU A 121 -12.75 -16.67 5.49
CA LEU A 121 -13.03 -18.01 6.05
C LEU A 121 -12.44 -19.16 5.22
N ASN A 122 -12.48 -19.05 3.90
CA ASN A 122 -12.16 -20.17 3.01
C ASN A 122 -10.78 -20.05 2.36
N HIS A 123 -10.29 -18.81 2.15
CA HIS A 123 -9.07 -18.54 1.40
C HIS A 123 -8.19 -17.51 2.12
N PRO A 124 -7.68 -17.86 3.32
CA PRO A 124 -6.92 -16.88 4.14
C PRO A 124 -5.67 -16.35 3.44
N ALA A 125 -5.04 -17.11 2.55
CA ALA A 125 -3.91 -16.64 1.76
C ALA A 125 -4.32 -15.50 0.81
N VAL A 126 -5.44 -15.65 0.09
CA VAL A 126 -6.00 -14.61 -0.80
C VAL A 126 -6.42 -13.39 0.01
N PHE A 127 -7.06 -13.59 1.15
CA PHE A 127 -7.47 -12.51 2.05
C PHE A 127 -6.27 -11.70 2.55
N ASN A 128 -5.20 -12.37 3.02
CA ASN A 128 -3.99 -11.72 3.49
C ASN A 128 -3.27 -10.97 2.35
N ALA A 129 -3.20 -11.56 1.16
CA ALA A 129 -2.64 -10.88 -0.01
C ALA A 129 -3.42 -9.61 -0.34
N ALA A 130 -4.74 -9.65 -0.38
CA ALA A 130 -5.57 -8.46 -0.63
C ALA A 130 -5.40 -7.39 0.46
N SER A 131 -5.24 -7.78 1.73
CA SER A 131 -4.96 -6.87 2.84
C SER A 131 -3.59 -6.20 2.69
N ASP A 132 -2.56 -6.96 2.27
CA ASP A 132 -1.23 -6.43 1.99
C ASP A 132 -1.28 -5.39 0.86
N PHE A 133 -2.01 -5.67 -0.23
CA PHE A 133 -2.18 -4.73 -1.35
C PHE A 133 -3.00 -3.49 -0.96
N LEU A 134 -4.01 -3.62 -0.11
CA LEU A 134 -4.73 -2.45 0.42
C LEU A 134 -3.79 -1.52 1.20
N ALA A 135 -2.88 -2.08 1.99
CA ALA A 135 -1.88 -1.30 2.71
C ALA A 135 -0.90 -0.57 1.77
N ILE A 136 -0.64 -1.12 0.58
CA ILE A 136 0.19 -0.50 -0.46
C ILE A 136 -0.54 0.66 -1.12
N GLU A 137 -1.77 0.45 -1.60
CA GLU A 137 -2.54 1.48 -2.33
C GLU A 137 -2.77 2.77 -1.52
N THR A 138 -2.71 2.68 -0.21
CA THR A 138 -2.81 3.85 0.68
C THR A 138 -1.51 4.65 0.80
N ARG A 139 -0.40 4.19 0.21
CA ARG A 139 0.91 4.83 0.31
C ARG A 139 1.13 5.78 -0.86
N THR A 140 1.53 7.02 -0.54
CA THR A 140 1.75 8.10 -1.51
C THR A 140 3.22 8.49 -1.70
N SER A 141 4.13 7.98 -0.87
CA SER A 141 5.56 8.35 -0.91
C SER A 141 6.42 7.11 -1.08
N LEU A 142 7.10 7.02 -2.22
CA LEU A 142 8.06 5.97 -2.56
C LEU A 142 9.45 6.58 -2.77
N THR A 143 10.48 5.84 -2.38
CA THR A 143 11.87 6.13 -2.74
C THR A 143 12.26 5.18 -3.86
N GLU A 144 12.75 5.71 -4.97
CA GLU A 144 13.12 4.94 -6.15
C GLU A 144 14.63 4.75 -6.23
N PHE A 145 15.03 3.60 -6.74
CA PHE A 145 16.42 3.21 -7.01
C PHE A 145 16.50 2.61 -8.42
N GLY A 146 17.50 3.01 -9.19
CA GLY A 146 17.82 2.43 -10.49
C GLY A 146 19.08 1.59 -10.42
N GLY A 147 19.05 0.43 -11.04
CA GLY A 147 20.25 -0.37 -11.28
C GLY A 147 20.97 0.06 -12.57
N PRO A 148 22.23 -0.38 -12.76
CA PRO A 148 23.00 -0.08 -13.97
C PRO A 148 22.54 -0.88 -15.20
N ASP A 149 21.86 -2.00 -14.99
CA ASP A 149 21.47 -2.95 -16.03
C ASP A 149 19.95 -3.14 -16.06
N GLU A 150 19.40 -3.27 -17.25
CA GLU A 150 18.03 -3.70 -17.54
C GLU A 150 17.93 -5.22 -17.67
N ASN A 151 16.70 -5.76 -17.62
CA ASN A 151 16.41 -7.19 -17.76
C ASN A 151 17.10 -8.07 -16.70
N VAL A 152 17.12 -7.60 -15.45
CA VAL A 152 17.71 -8.30 -14.30
C VAL A 152 16.61 -8.94 -13.48
N TYR A 153 16.44 -10.25 -13.61
CA TYR A 153 15.38 -11.00 -12.98
C TYR A 153 15.79 -11.53 -11.59
N PRO A 154 14.96 -11.36 -10.56
CA PRO A 154 15.24 -11.84 -9.22
C PRO A 154 15.11 -13.36 -9.13
N ARG A 155 15.87 -13.97 -8.24
CA ARG A 155 15.69 -15.39 -7.90
C ARG A 155 14.60 -15.52 -6.85
N MET A 156 13.62 -16.41 -7.09
CA MET A 156 12.40 -16.51 -6.29
C MET A 156 12.22 -17.88 -5.62
N ASN A 157 13.31 -18.51 -5.19
CA ASN A 157 13.23 -19.76 -4.45
C ASN A 157 13.14 -19.52 -2.91
N GLU A 158 12.69 -20.53 -2.18
CA GLU A 158 12.49 -20.44 -0.73
C GLU A 158 13.76 -20.08 0.05
N ALA A 159 14.93 -20.49 -0.41
CA ALA A 159 16.20 -20.13 0.22
C ALA A 159 16.50 -18.62 0.09
N VAL A 160 16.17 -18.01 -1.04
CA VAL A 160 16.30 -16.57 -1.26
C VAL A 160 15.31 -15.80 -0.39
N LYS A 161 14.05 -16.23 -0.37
CA LYS A 161 13.02 -15.62 0.48
C LYS A 161 13.43 -15.65 1.95
N ALA A 162 13.88 -16.80 2.45
CA ALA A 162 14.36 -16.95 3.81
C ALA A 162 15.61 -16.09 4.11
N ALA A 163 16.52 -15.96 3.14
CA ALA A 163 17.70 -15.10 3.28
C ALA A 163 17.30 -13.62 3.35
N PHE A 164 16.41 -13.16 2.47
CA PHE A 164 15.90 -11.80 2.50
C PHE A 164 15.18 -11.50 3.83
N GLU A 165 14.28 -12.39 4.27
CA GLU A 165 13.56 -12.25 5.53
C GLU A 165 14.51 -12.12 6.72
N ARG A 166 15.54 -12.96 6.80
CA ARG A 166 16.53 -12.91 7.87
C ARG A 166 17.29 -11.57 7.91
N GLU A 167 17.70 -11.07 6.76
CA GLU A 167 18.42 -9.80 6.68
C GLU A 167 17.49 -8.59 6.92
N ALA A 168 16.27 -8.62 6.39
CA ALA A 168 15.25 -7.60 6.63
C ALA A 168 14.89 -7.50 8.11
N LYS A 169 14.76 -8.61 8.82
CA LYS A 169 14.53 -8.61 10.28
C LYS A 169 15.59 -7.83 11.04
N LYS A 170 16.86 -7.95 10.65
CA LYS A 170 17.96 -7.23 11.31
C LYS A 170 17.85 -5.70 11.15
N LEU A 171 17.18 -5.25 10.09
CA LEU A 171 16.98 -3.83 9.81
C LEU A 171 16.04 -3.16 10.83
N PHE A 172 15.05 -3.89 11.32
CA PHE A 172 14.02 -3.34 12.22
C PHE A 172 14.35 -3.46 13.71
N VAL A 173 15.22 -4.40 14.09
CA VAL A 173 15.56 -4.65 15.51
C VAL A 173 16.16 -3.44 16.22
N PRO A 174 17.12 -2.67 15.61
CA PRO A 174 17.75 -1.54 16.28
C PRO A 174 16.80 -0.39 16.63
N ASP A 175 15.71 -0.22 15.87
CA ASP A 175 14.77 0.89 16.02
C ASP A 175 13.60 0.58 16.97
N LEU A 176 13.79 -0.38 17.89
CA LEU A 176 12.76 -0.81 18.84
C LEU A 176 11.48 -1.35 18.21
N MET A 177 11.53 -1.77 16.95
CA MET A 177 10.38 -2.31 16.20
C MET A 177 10.06 -3.78 16.54
N GLY A 178 10.89 -4.41 17.38
CA GLY A 178 10.73 -5.81 17.79
C GLY A 178 11.20 -6.80 16.72
N SER A 179 10.99 -8.09 16.99
CA SER A 179 11.49 -9.18 16.13
C SER A 179 10.44 -9.72 15.15
N TYR A 180 9.23 -9.21 15.17
CA TYR A 180 8.17 -9.65 14.24
C TYR A 180 8.49 -9.17 12.83
N CYS A 181 8.47 -10.12 11.90
CA CYS A 181 8.61 -9.85 10.47
C CYS A 181 7.91 -10.95 9.69
N ARG A 182 6.97 -10.59 8.85
CA ARG A 182 6.30 -11.48 7.89
C ARG A 182 6.47 -10.89 6.50
N ILE A 183 6.79 -11.70 5.52
CA ILE A 183 6.99 -11.24 4.14
C ILE A 183 6.00 -11.93 3.22
N GLY A 184 5.23 -11.12 2.49
CA GLY A 184 4.43 -11.52 1.35
C GLY A 184 5.23 -11.28 0.06
N TRP A 185 5.24 -12.26 -0.84
CA TRP A 185 5.87 -12.18 -2.15
C TRP A 185 4.81 -12.36 -3.22
N TYR A 186 4.68 -11.39 -4.12
CA TYR A 186 3.66 -11.36 -5.14
C TYR A 186 4.32 -11.07 -6.48
N ASP A 187 4.29 -12.05 -7.36
CA ASP A 187 4.80 -11.97 -8.72
C ASP A 187 3.62 -11.63 -9.64
N ASP A 188 3.59 -10.40 -10.13
CA ASP A 188 2.54 -9.88 -10.99
C ASP A 188 3.13 -9.59 -12.38
N ASP A 189 3.36 -10.64 -13.18
CA ASP A 189 3.84 -10.70 -14.55
C ASP A 189 5.05 -9.79 -14.90
N ASP A 190 4.93 -8.48 -14.69
CA ASP A 190 5.95 -7.48 -15.03
C ASP A 190 6.65 -6.88 -13.79
N GLU A 191 6.12 -7.07 -12.60
CA GLU A 191 6.63 -6.45 -11.37
C GLU A 191 6.59 -7.41 -10.19
N LEU A 192 7.71 -7.51 -9.47
CA LEU A 192 7.76 -8.25 -8.21
C LEU A 192 7.40 -7.33 -7.04
N ASN A 193 6.30 -7.65 -6.39
CA ASN A 193 5.80 -6.92 -5.23
C ASN A 193 6.11 -7.67 -3.93
N ILE A 194 6.75 -7.01 -2.97
CA ILE A 194 7.08 -7.58 -1.66
C ILE A 194 6.50 -6.69 -0.57
N VAL A 195 5.77 -7.30 0.35
CA VAL A 195 5.24 -6.62 1.54
C VAL A 195 5.93 -7.17 2.77
N VAL A 196 6.64 -6.31 3.47
CA VAL A 196 7.29 -6.64 4.74
C VAL A 196 6.43 -6.08 5.86
N SER A 197 5.70 -6.95 6.57
CA SER A 197 4.95 -6.59 7.77
C SER A 197 5.88 -6.72 8.97
N HIS A 198 6.10 -5.65 9.71
CA HIS A 198 7.01 -5.59 10.87
C HIS A 198 6.34 -4.89 12.05
N GLY A 199 6.89 -5.08 13.25
CA GLY A 199 6.42 -4.30 14.39
C GLY A 199 6.86 -2.84 14.27
N GLU A 200 6.03 -1.92 14.77
CA GLU A 200 6.38 -0.52 14.99
C GLU A 200 6.80 -0.29 16.45
N PRO A 201 7.30 0.88 16.83
CA PRO A 201 7.56 1.21 18.22
C PRO A 201 6.34 0.96 19.11
N ILE A 202 6.59 0.60 20.37
CA ILE A 202 5.52 0.34 21.34
C ILE A 202 4.71 1.62 21.54
N GLU A 203 3.40 1.51 21.44
CA GLU A 203 2.45 2.55 21.81
C GLU A 203 1.80 2.25 23.17
N VAL A 204 1.54 3.29 23.92
CA VAL A 204 0.77 3.23 25.17
C VAL A 204 -0.45 4.14 25.04
N ARG A 205 -1.64 3.59 25.24
CA ARG A 205 -2.89 4.34 25.19
C ARG A 205 -3.73 4.12 26.45
N GLN A 206 -4.32 5.19 26.94
CA GLN A 206 -5.37 5.07 27.96
C GLN A 206 -6.58 4.38 27.34
N THR A 207 -7.11 3.40 28.02
CA THR A 207 -8.30 2.64 27.64
C THR A 207 -9.20 2.42 28.83
N VAL A 208 -10.44 2.05 28.59
CA VAL A 208 -11.38 1.65 29.63
C VAL A 208 -11.67 0.16 29.46
N LYS A 209 -11.42 -0.62 30.52
CA LYS A 209 -11.76 -2.03 30.58
C LYS A 209 -12.54 -2.31 31.85
N ASP A 210 -13.67 -2.99 31.71
CA ASP A 210 -14.57 -3.32 32.80
C ASP A 210 -14.96 -2.10 33.66
N GLY A 211 -15.07 -0.90 33.05
CA GLY A 211 -15.42 0.36 33.72
C GLY A 211 -14.25 1.04 34.48
N VAL A 212 -13.03 0.53 34.36
CA VAL A 212 -11.81 1.08 34.96
C VAL A 212 -10.86 1.56 33.88
N GLU A 213 -10.27 2.74 34.08
CA GLU A 213 -9.22 3.26 33.22
C GLU A 213 -7.92 2.46 33.43
N GLU A 214 -7.34 1.97 32.32
CA GLU A 214 -6.06 1.28 32.33
C GLU A 214 -5.16 1.75 31.18
N LEU A 215 -3.88 1.42 31.24
CA LEU A 215 -2.91 1.66 30.16
C LEU A 215 -2.78 0.42 29.29
N LEU A 216 -3.23 0.52 28.04
CA LEU A 216 -2.98 -0.51 27.04
C LEU A 216 -1.64 -0.27 26.38
N THR A 217 -0.72 -1.22 26.57
CA THR A 217 0.57 -1.26 25.89
C THR A 217 0.50 -2.26 24.73
N TYR A 218 0.74 -1.80 23.51
CA TYR A 218 0.70 -2.67 22.33
C TYR A 218 1.75 -2.23 21.31
N ARG A 219 2.05 -3.14 20.38
CA ARG A 219 2.95 -2.87 19.27
C ARG A 219 2.14 -2.87 17.97
N PRO A 220 2.02 -1.73 17.28
CA PRO A 220 1.38 -1.69 15.96
C PRO A 220 2.17 -2.51 14.94
N VAL A 221 1.48 -2.96 13.89
CA VAL A 221 2.11 -3.57 12.72
C VAL A 221 2.22 -2.51 11.63
N GLY A 222 3.45 -2.24 11.21
CA GLY A 222 3.76 -1.44 10.04
C GLY A 222 3.96 -2.31 8.80
N HIS A 223 3.81 -1.69 7.64
CA HIS A 223 4.03 -2.36 6.36
C HIS A 223 5.03 -1.56 5.54
N THR A 224 6.11 -2.20 5.13
CA THR A 224 7.07 -1.70 4.16
C THR A 224 6.81 -2.39 2.83
N TYR A 225 6.74 -1.60 1.78
CA TYR A 225 6.50 -2.07 0.43
C TYR A 225 7.77 -1.96 -0.40
N VAL A 226 8.05 -2.99 -1.18
CA VAL A 226 9.14 -3.06 -2.15
C VAL A 226 8.56 -3.55 -3.47
N ALA A 227 8.64 -2.74 -4.53
CA ALA A 227 8.27 -3.12 -5.88
C ALA A 227 9.51 -3.11 -6.76
N TYR A 228 9.72 -4.16 -7.51
CA TYR A 228 10.86 -4.30 -8.40
C TYR A 228 10.40 -4.62 -9.81
N ASP A 229 10.75 -3.75 -10.75
CA ASP A 229 10.61 -3.95 -12.18
C ASP A 229 11.90 -4.56 -12.72
N PRO A 230 11.89 -5.84 -13.13
CA PRO A 230 13.07 -6.52 -13.64
C PRO A 230 13.48 -6.05 -15.05
N VAL A 231 12.52 -5.56 -15.84
CA VAL A 231 12.78 -5.08 -17.20
C VAL A 231 13.57 -3.79 -17.16
N GLU A 232 13.14 -2.83 -16.32
CA GLU A 232 13.81 -1.54 -16.19
C GLU A 232 14.94 -1.56 -15.14
N GLY A 233 15.09 -2.64 -14.35
CA GLY A 233 16.04 -2.70 -13.24
C GLY A 233 15.76 -1.69 -12.13
N ARG A 234 14.48 -1.33 -11.92
CA ARG A 234 14.03 -0.31 -10.98
C ARG A 234 13.41 -0.90 -9.72
N LEU A 235 13.74 -0.30 -8.58
CA LEU A 235 13.21 -0.66 -7.28
C LEU A 235 12.54 0.55 -6.63
N LYS A 236 11.33 0.33 -6.11
CA LYS A 236 10.57 1.33 -5.35
C LYS A 236 10.36 0.84 -3.93
N ILE A 237 10.64 1.68 -2.93
CA ILE A 237 10.48 1.33 -1.51
C ILE A 237 9.64 2.40 -0.83
N GLY A 238 8.61 1.96 -0.08
CA GLY A 238 7.76 2.83 0.71
C GLY A 238 7.38 2.23 2.06
N GLY A 239 6.83 3.07 2.95
CA GLY A 239 6.36 2.61 4.27
C GLY A 239 7.44 2.42 5.32
N ILE A 240 8.66 2.88 5.07
CA ILE A 240 9.79 2.87 6.01
C ILE A 240 10.48 4.24 6.01
N ALA A 241 11.24 4.53 7.05
CA ALA A 241 12.03 5.76 7.12
C ALA A 241 13.02 5.84 5.94
N LYS A 242 13.11 7.01 5.27
CA LYS A 242 13.94 7.20 4.08
C LYS A 242 15.41 6.77 4.28
N VAL A 243 15.96 6.96 5.47
CA VAL A 243 17.34 6.56 5.82
C VAL A 243 17.55 5.04 5.78
N LEU A 244 16.48 4.24 5.89
CA LEU A 244 16.52 2.78 5.83
C LEU A 244 16.29 2.23 4.40
N CYS A 245 15.72 3.03 3.50
CA CYS A 245 15.46 2.60 2.13
C CYS A 245 16.71 2.08 1.39
N PRO A 246 17.88 2.78 1.42
CA PRO A 246 19.09 2.27 0.77
C PRO A 246 19.57 0.93 1.35
N LYS A 247 19.42 0.73 2.67
CA LYS A 247 19.79 -0.54 3.31
C LYS A 247 18.89 -1.69 2.86
N LEU A 248 17.59 -1.45 2.75
CA LEU A 248 16.64 -2.45 2.27
C LEU A 248 16.85 -2.75 0.77
N ALA A 249 17.16 -1.74 -0.04
CA ALA A 249 17.54 -1.91 -1.43
C ALA A 249 18.79 -2.80 -1.57
N GLU A 250 19.81 -2.58 -0.75
CA GLU A 250 21.02 -3.41 -0.74
C GLU A 250 20.72 -4.86 -0.29
N ILE A 251 19.87 -5.05 0.71
CA ILE A 251 19.43 -6.40 1.13
C ILE A 251 18.75 -7.11 -0.05
N PHE A 252 17.89 -6.43 -0.79
CA PHE A 252 17.24 -6.99 -1.97
C PHE A 252 18.26 -7.31 -3.07
N ALA A 253 19.16 -6.39 -3.39
CA ALA A 253 20.21 -6.56 -4.38
C ALA A 253 21.11 -7.79 -4.06
N ALA A 254 21.57 -7.88 -2.81
CA ALA A 254 22.46 -8.97 -2.38
C ALA A 254 21.76 -10.33 -2.32
N THR A 255 20.47 -10.36 -1.87
CA THR A 255 19.76 -11.62 -1.64
C THR A 255 19.00 -12.10 -2.86
N ALA A 256 18.15 -11.27 -3.48
CA ALA A 256 17.28 -11.64 -4.59
C ALA A 256 17.97 -11.55 -5.95
N LEU A 257 18.74 -10.47 -6.21
CA LEU A 257 19.45 -10.31 -7.48
C LEU A 257 20.81 -11.00 -7.48
N LYS A 258 21.40 -11.29 -6.31
CA LYS A 258 22.79 -11.77 -6.17
C LYS A 258 23.82 -10.79 -6.74
N ARG A 259 23.52 -9.50 -6.65
CA ARG A 259 24.35 -8.38 -7.14
C ARG A 259 24.48 -7.31 -6.05
N PRO A 260 25.34 -7.52 -5.04
CA PRO A 260 25.60 -6.49 -4.03
C PRO A 260 26.02 -5.17 -4.70
N GLY A 261 25.51 -4.04 -4.19
CA GLY A 261 25.79 -2.73 -4.75
C GLY A 261 25.02 -2.38 -6.02
N PHE A 262 24.06 -3.20 -6.47
CA PHE A 262 23.30 -2.96 -7.70
C PHE A 262 22.57 -1.60 -7.70
N PHE A 263 22.14 -1.13 -6.52
CA PHE A 263 21.47 0.16 -6.34
C PHE A 263 22.37 1.21 -5.64
N ALA A 264 23.67 0.98 -5.54
CA ALA A 264 24.59 1.90 -4.83
C ALA A 264 25.02 3.09 -5.68
N GLY A 265 24.80 3.05 -7.00
CA GLY A 265 25.10 4.17 -7.89
C GLY A 265 24.09 5.31 -7.74
N ASP A 266 24.57 6.55 -7.89
CA ASP A 266 23.71 7.72 -8.07
C ASP A 266 23.15 7.69 -9.49
N GLN A 267 22.38 6.64 -9.77
CA GLN A 267 21.74 6.43 -11.05
C GLN A 267 20.60 7.42 -11.15
N ASN A 268 20.76 8.43 -12.00
CA ASN A 268 19.67 9.34 -12.36
C ASN A 268 18.55 8.52 -13.00
N LEU A 269 17.59 8.08 -12.19
CA LEU A 269 16.39 7.36 -12.61
C LEU A 269 15.64 8.11 -13.71
N TYR A 270 15.75 9.43 -13.67
CA TYR A 270 15.17 10.34 -14.64
C TYR A 270 16.22 11.36 -15.06
N THR A 271 16.46 11.49 -16.36
CA THR A 271 17.29 12.59 -16.88
C THR A 271 16.43 13.82 -17.12
N LEU A 272 16.89 14.96 -16.63
CA LEU A 272 16.31 16.27 -16.94
C LEU A 272 16.93 16.90 -18.19
N GLU A 273 17.91 16.24 -18.83
CA GLU A 273 18.61 16.73 -20.02
C GLU A 273 17.66 17.15 -21.16
N PRO A 274 16.57 16.43 -21.50
CA PRO A 274 15.63 16.90 -22.51
C PRO A 274 14.99 18.26 -22.17
N ILE A 275 14.72 18.49 -20.87
CA ILE A 275 14.15 19.75 -20.38
C ILE A 275 15.22 20.84 -20.42
N GLU A 276 16.43 20.55 -19.97
CA GLU A 276 17.56 21.50 -20.00
C GLU A 276 17.90 21.93 -21.42
N ARG A 277 17.91 20.97 -22.36
CA ARG A 277 18.20 21.22 -23.77
C ARG A 277 17.13 22.06 -24.48
N LYS A 278 15.83 21.79 -24.22
CA LYS A 278 14.71 22.51 -24.83
C LYS A 278 14.34 23.79 -24.08
N GLY A 279 14.69 23.88 -22.80
CA GLY A 279 14.35 25.00 -21.94
C GLY A 279 12.86 25.32 -21.92
N PRO A 280 12.47 26.60 -21.99
CA PRO A 280 11.05 27.02 -21.95
C PRO A 280 10.17 26.43 -23.05
N SER A 281 10.75 25.93 -24.14
CA SER A 281 10.01 25.29 -25.25
C SER A 281 9.75 23.79 -25.04
N PHE A 282 10.16 23.23 -23.91
CA PHE A 282 9.87 21.84 -23.60
C PHE A 282 8.38 21.60 -23.38
N VAL A 283 7.84 20.58 -24.01
CA VAL A 283 6.45 20.15 -23.89
C VAL A 283 6.44 18.70 -23.45
N LEU A 284 5.64 18.39 -22.42
CA LEU A 284 5.40 17.02 -21.98
C LEU A 284 4.56 16.29 -23.03
N ASP A 285 5.03 15.15 -23.48
CA ASP A 285 4.27 14.26 -24.35
C ASP A 285 3.12 13.62 -23.55
N ARG A 286 1.94 13.55 -24.16
CA ARG A 286 0.71 13.00 -23.58
C ARG A 286 0.09 11.92 -24.46
N SER A 287 0.76 11.54 -25.53
CA SER A 287 0.22 10.61 -26.52
C SER A 287 0.02 9.19 -25.98
N PHE A 288 0.72 8.84 -24.90
CA PHE A 288 0.67 7.53 -24.26
C PHE A 288 -0.58 7.32 -23.36
N ASP A 289 -1.24 8.40 -22.91
CA ASP A 289 -2.43 8.31 -22.06
C ASP A 289 -3.57 9.20 -22.60
N PRO A 290 -4.57 8.62 -23.28
CA PRO A 290 -5.72 9.37 -23.79
C PRO A 290 -6.57 10.04 -22.70
N GLY A 291 -6.49 9.58 -21.44
CA GLY A 291 -7.19 10.17 -20.30
C GLY A 291 -6.55 11.47 -19.83
N LEU A 292 -5.33 11.75 -20.23
CA LEU A 292 -4.55 12.91 -19.80
C LEU A 292 -4.87 14.12 -20.68
N SER A 293 -5.69 15.05 -20.17
CA SER A 293 -6.05 16.25 -20.92
C SER A 293 -4.95 17.34 -20.91
N ARG A 294 -4.17 17.38 -19.82
CA ARG A 294 -3.09 18.37 -19.63
C ARG A 294 -2.04 17.86 -18.66
N ALA A 295 -0.77 18.01 -19.02
CA ALA A 295 0.37 17.90 -18.12
C ALA A 295 1.16 19.22 -18.14
N ALA A 296 1.57 19.73 -17.00
CA ALA A 296 2.35 20.95 -16.89
C ALA A 296 3.37 20.87 -15.75
N ILE A 297 4.54 21.45 -15.98
CA ILE A 297 5.56 21.62 -14.94
C ILE A 297 5.13 22.84 -14.11
N ILE A 298 4.79 22.63 -12.84
CA ILE A 298 4.28 23.68 -11.95
C ILE A 298 5.34 24.27 -11.02
N GLU A 299 6.45 23.57 -10.84
CA GLU A 299 7.59 24.05 -10.07
C GLU A 299 8.90 23.63 -10.72
N VAL A 300 9.85 24.53 -10.77
CA VAL A 300 11.21 24.31 -11.27
C VAL A 300 12.19 24.88 -10.26
N GLU A 301 13.16 24.07 -9.81
CA GLU A 301 14.30 24.52 -9.06
C GLU A 301 15.55 24.43 -9.95
N ALA A 302 16.21 25.55 -10.18
CA ALA A 302 17.49 25.62 -10.85
C ALA A 302 18.59 25.98 -9.86
N ARG A 303 19.64 25.16 -9.77
CA ARG A 303 20.78 25.38 -8.88
C ARG A 303 21.99 25.82 -9.69
N LYS A 304 22.73 26.79 -9.16
CA LYS A 304 23.97 27.20 -9.79
C LYS A 304 25.01 26.08 -9.65
N VAL A 305 25.62 25.67 -10.76
CA VAL A 305 26.68 24.69 -10.75
C VAL A 305 27.89 25.26 -9.99
N PRO A 306 28.36 24.59 -8.93
CA PRO A 306 29.50 25.04 -8.16
C PRO A 306 30.76 25.04 -9.05
N PRO A 307 31.72 25.95 -8.83
CA PRO A 307 33.00 25.94 -9.50
C PRO A 307 33.75 24.60 -9.22
N LYS A 308 34.59 24.17 -10.16
CA LYS A 308 35.32 22.88 -10.06
C LYS A 308 36.17 22.73 -8.79
N ASP A 309 36.53 23.85 -8.14
CA ASP A 309 37.39 23.89 -6.94
C ASP A 309 36.54 23.97 -5.65
N ALA A 310 35.22 23.84 -5.73
CA ALA A 310 34.36 23.84 -4.55
C ALA A 310 34.58 22.54 -3.77
N VAL A 311 34.66 22.66 -2.45
CA VAL A 311 34.76 21.51 -1.55
C VAL A 311 33.49 20.68 -1.69
N GLU A 312 33.64 19.37 -1.90
CA GLU A 312 32.54 18.43 -2.04
C GLU A 312 31.59 18.54 -0.84
N GLY A 313 30.29 18.71 -1.09
CA GLY A 313 29.30 18.91 -0.02
C GLY A 313 29.04 20.37 0.37
N SER A 314 29.72 21.34 -0.22
CA SER A 314 29.37 22.74 -0.04
C SER A 314 28.02 23.04 -0.67
N PRO A 315 27.04 23.62 0.07
CA PRO A 315 25.73 23.96 -0.52
C PRO A 315 25.97 24.98 -1.65
N SER A 316 25.25 24.78 -2.77
CA SER A 316 25.23 25.79 -3.84
C SER A 316 24.81 27.13 -3.23
N PRO A 317 25.55 28.21 -3.47
CA PRO A 317 25.33 29.50 -2.78
C PRO A 317 23.94 30.09 -3.04
N TRP A 318 23.24 29.62 -4.07
CA TRP A 318 21.85 30.02 -4.31
C TRP A 318 21.17 29.11 -5.35
N SER A 319 19.86 28.94 -5.16
CA SER A 319 18.95 28.28 -6.08
C SER A 319 17.85 29.26 -6.50
N LEU A 320 17.34 29.08 -7.71
CA LEU A 320 16.19 29.81 -8.22
C LEU A 320 15.00 28.84 -8.26
N VAL A 321 13.97 29.13 -7.48
CA VAL A 321 12.73 28.35 -7.49
C VAL A 321 11.64 29.16 -8.18
N MET A 322 11.04 28.61 -9.23
CA MET A 322 9.93 29.19 -9.95
C MET A 322 8.69 28.31 -9.79
N ARG A 323 7.57 28.93 -9.40
CA ARG A 323 6.26 28.27 -9.27
C ARG A 323 5.25 28.96 -10.17
N ASP A 324 4.60 28.18 -11.01
CA ASP A 324 3.48 28.64 -11.83
C ASP A 324 2.54 27.49 -12.13
N ARG A 325 1.25 27.64 -11.78
CA ARG A 325 0.21 26.61 -11.99
C ARG A 325 -0.05 26.24 -13.45
N HIS A 326 0.42 27.04 -14.38
CA HIS A 326 0.23 26.82 -15.81
C HIS A 326 1.47 26.23 -16.47
N ASN A 327 2.64 26.82 -16.23
CA ASN A 327 3.93 26.32 -16.72
C ASN A 327 5.08 27.09 -16.06
N ALA A 328 5.66 26.53 -15.02
CA ALA A 328 6.75 27.13 -14.27
C ALA A 328 8.03 27.27 -15.11
N LEU A 329 8.29 26.37 -16.04
CA LEU A 329 9.47 26.41 -16.92
C LEU A 329 9.39 27.56 -17.91
N GLN A 330 8.23 27.78 -18.53
CA GLN A 330 8.01 28.94 -19.41
C GLN A 330 8.11 30.23 -18.60
N ARG A 331 7.48 30.28 -17.43
CA ARG A 331 7.56 31.47 -16.55
C ARG A 331 8.98 31.75 -16.12
N MET A 332 9.81 30.76 -15.87
CA MET A 332 11.24 30.93 -15.58
C MET A 332 11.97 31.55 -16.78
N GLY A 333 11.69 31.12 -17.99
CA GLY A 333 12.25 31.71 -19.22
C GLY A 333 11.89 33.18 -19.39
N ASP A 334 10.65 33.58 -19.07
CA ASP A 334 10.16 34.95 -19.18
C ASP A 334 10.80 35.87 -18.14
N VAL A 335 10.92 35.42 -16.88
CA VAL A 335 11.35 36.25 -15.75
C VAL A 335 12.87 36.23 -15.56
N ALA A 336 13.50 35.10 -15.89
CA ALA A 336 14.93 34.89 -15.71
C ALA A 336 15.63 34.44 -17.01
N PRO A 337 15.60 35.21 -18.09
CA PRO A 337 16.12 34.77 -19.40
C PRO A 337 17.64 34.56 -19.41
N ARG A 338 18.35 35.02 -18.37
CA ARG A 338 19.79 34.78 -18.19
C ARG A 338 20.14 33.41 -17.58
N VAL A 339 19.15 32.67 -17.08
CA VAL A 339 19.37 31.32 -16.56
C VAL A 339 19.65 30.41 -17.75
N LYS A 340 20.89 29.98 -17.90
CA LYS A 340 21.31 28.99 -18.87
C LYS A 340 21.65 27.68 -18.17
N PHE A 341 21.10 26.61 -18.68
CA PHE A 341 21.41 25.27 -18.20
C PHE A 341 22.70 24.74 -18.84
N GLY A 342 23.38 23.84 -18.15
CA GLY A 342 24.60 23.17 -18.61
C GLY A 342 25.82 23.39 -17.70
N PRO A 343 27.01 22.88 -18.10
CA PRO A 343 28.18 22.73 -17.23
C PRO A 343 28.77 24.00 -16.64
N ARG A 344 28.39 25.19 -17.14
CA ARG A 344 28.83 26.50 -16.65
C ARG A 344 27.70 27.42 -16.21
N GLY A 345 26.52 26.83 -15.97
CA GLY A 345 25.33 27.62 -15.66
C GLY A 345 24.56 27.00 -14.46
N TYR A 346 23.34 26.61 -14.73
CA TYR A 346 22.43 26.01 -13.77
C TYR A 346 22.08 24.58 -14.17
N GLU A 347 21.91 23.72 -13.19
CA GLU A 347 21.29 22.40 -13.34
C GLU A 347 19.89 22.40 -12.75
N LEU A 348 19.02 21.56 -13.27
CA LEU A 348 17.69 21.38 -12.68
C LEU A 348 17.79 20.50 -11.43
N GLY A 349 17.41 21.04 -10.28
CA GLY A 349 17.44 20.34 -9.01
C GLY A 349 16.17 19.54 -8.74
N GLN A 350 15.01 20.16 -9.00
CA GLN A 350 13.70 19.52 -8.79
C GLN A 350 12.66 20.04 -9.76
N LEU A 351 11.73 19.16 -10.12
CA LEU A 351 10.53 19.48 -10.87
C LEU A 351 9.32 18.95 -10.11
N ALA A 352 8.26 19.76 -10.02
CA ALA A 352 6.96 19.28 -9.62
C ALA A 352 6.02 19.30 -10.84
N LEU A 353 5.36 18.19 -11.07
CA LEU A 353 4.39 18.01 -12.15
C LEU A 353 2.98 18.08 -11.58
N HIS A 354 2.07 18.62 -12.34
CA HIS A 354 0.64 18.56 -12.05
C HIS A 354 -0.06 17.78 -13.16
N ASP A 355 -0.66 16.65 -12.75
CA ASP A 355 -1.55 15.84 -13.56
C ASP A 355 -3.00 16.22 -13.26
N ARG A 356 -3.79 16.50 -14.28
CA ARG A 356 -5.22 16.75 -14.17
C ARG A 356 -5.96 15.72 -15.00
N GLN A 357 -6.39 14.64 -14.38
CA GLN A 357 -7.37 13.75 -14.97
C GLN A 357 -8.71 14.49 -15.14
N VAL A 358 -9.17 14.58 -16.35
CA VAL A 358 -10.56 14.99 -16.61
C VAL A 358 -11.42 13.78 -16.33
N ALA A 359 -12.14 13.81 -15.21
CA ALA A 359 -13.23 12.88 -15.01
C ALA A 359 -14.23 13.05 -16.17
N THR A 360 -14.18 12.13 -17.11
CA THR A 360 -15.25 11.98 -18.11
C THR A 360 -16.51 11.59 -17.35
N ARG A 361 -17.38 12.57 -17.09
CA ARG A 361 -18.77 12.28 -16.73
C ARG A 361 -19.36 11.58 -17.95
N ALA A 362 -19.46 10.26 -17.90
CA ALA A 362 -20.38 9.55 -18.75
C ALA A 362 -21.79 10.11 -18.48
N ARG A 363 -22.41 10.69 -19.51
CA ARG A 363 -23.82 11.02 -19.53
C ARG A 363 -24.63 9.75 -19.78
#